data_8b715558b4ca87f0249c77fa04f1b0ff
#
_entry.id   8b715558b4ca87f0249c77fa04f1b0ff
#
_cell.length_a   1.000
_cell.length_b   1.000
_cell.length_c   1.000
_cell.angle_alpha   90.00
_cell.angle_beta   90.00
_cell.angle_gamma   90.00
#
_symmetry.space_group_name_H-M   'P 1'
#
loop_
_entity.id
_entity.type
_entity.pdbx_description
1 polymer ?
#
loop_
_entity_poly.entity_id
_entity_poly.type
_entity_poly.pdbx_seq_one_letter_code
_entity_poly.pdbx_strand_id
1 'polypeptide(L)'
;HLQSFAAGVRNSLRRRPMVILVGESRDADTIDAMILAAQTGHLVYTTAHTNSVPETLTRLVEPFPVSEREGRLAGLLDSLRLIVTQRLVRTVDGRRAAAREYLHFTQAEKDRLAEAPFRQVARVARELVRQKGRPLTVDLRALHDAGRLSDTEFHHYREVGTQLDPLGGVAATVHANPGDPHDG
;
A
#
# COMPACT_ATOMS: atom_id res chain seq x y z
N HIS A 1 -1.74 -4.05 -29.18
CA HIS A 1 -1.70 -2.81 -28.44
C HIS A 1 -2.83 -2.82 -27.40
N LEU A 2 -2.52 -2.70 -26.09
CA LEU A 2 -3.53 -2.55 -25.04
C LEU A 2 -4.10 -1.14 -25.14
N GLN A 3 -5.43 -1.02 -25.27
CA GLN A 3 -6.11 0.28 -25.36
C GLN A 3 -6.13 1.00 -24.01
N SER A 4 -6.07 0.25 -22.87
CA SER A 4 -5.94 0.78 -21.50
C SER A 4 -5.47 -0.33 -20.55
N PHE A 5 -4.95 0.03 -19.39
CA PHE A 5 -4.62 -0.93 -18.32
C PHE A 5 -5.85 -1.72 -17.86
N ALA A 6 -6.99 -1.05 -17.70
CA ALA A 6 -8.26 -1.68 -17.35
C ALA A 6 -8.68 -2.77 -18.36
N ALA A 7 -8.58 -2.49 -19.67
CA ALA A 7 -8.85 -3.47 -20.71
C ALA A 7 -7.85 -4.65 -20.64
N GLY A 8 -6.60 -4.37 -20.35
CA GLY A 8 -5.57 -5.40 -20.14
C GLY A 8 -5.90 -6.34 -18.98
N VAL A 9 -6.28 -5.81 -17.83
CA VAL A 9 -6.69 -6.60 -16.67
C VAL A 9 -7.90 -7.46 -17.01
N ARG A 10 -8.97 -6.89 -17.56
CA ARG A 10 -10.18 -7.64 -17.94
C ARG A 10 -9.89 -8.75 -18.96
N ASN A 11 -9.02 -8.51 -19.94
CA ASN A 11 -8.63 -9.52 -20.91
C ASN A 11 -7.79 -10.63 -20.29
N SER A 12 -6.97 -10.32 -19.27
CA SER A 12 -6.16 -11.33 -18.59
C SER A 12 -7.03 -12.32 -17.81
N LEU A 13 -8.17 -11.90 -17.23
CA LEU A 13 -9.09 -12.78 -16.51
C LEU A 13 -9.56 -13.98 -17.33
N ARG A 14 -9.74 -13.81 -18.64
CA ARG A 14 -10.15 -14.90 -19.54
C ARG A 14 -9.10 -16.01 -19.68
N ARG A 15 -7.84 -15.70 -19.37
CA ARG A 15 -6.72 -16.65 -19.41
C ARG A 15 -6.50 -17.36 -18.09
N ARG A 16 -7.29 -17.02 -17.05
CA ARG A 16 -7.21 -17.55 -15.68
C ARG A 16 -5.78 -17.53 -15.11
N PRO A 17 -5.06 -16.42 -15.12
CA PRO A 17 -3.73 -16.36 -14.53
C PRO A 17 -3.84 -16.51 -13.01
N MET A 18 -2.86 -17.13 -12.38
CA MET A 18 -2.79 -17.17 -10.92
C MET A 18 -2.46 -15.78 -10.34
N VAL A 19 -1.62 -15.04 -11.04
CA VAL A 19 -1.09 -13.74 -10.62
C VAL A 19 -1.28 -12.71 -11.73
N ILE A 20 -1.75 -11.52 -11.36
CA ILE A 20 -1.87 -10.36 -12.23
C ILE A 20 -1.01 -9.24 -11.65
N LEU A 21 -0.01 -8.78 -12.40
CA LEU A 21 0.78 -7.61 -12.06
C LEU A 21 0.29 -6.42 -12.87
N VAL A 22 -0.25 -5.42 -12.18
CA VAL A 22 -0.63 -4.13 -12.76
C VAL A 22 0.45 -3.12 -12.40
N GLY A 23 1.17 -2.60 -13.40
CA GLY A 23 2.33 -1.75 -13.18
C GLY A 23 2.03 -0.54 -12.31
N GLU A 24 0.84 0.07 -12.47
CA GLU A 24 0.42 1.22 -11.67
C GLU A 24 -1.11 1.37 -11.68
N SER A 25 -1.67 1.80 -10.53
CA SER A 25 -3.10 2.12 -10.36
C SER A 25 -3.28 3.64 -10.22
N ARG A 26 -3.66 4.30 -11.33
CA ARG A 26 -3.83 5.76 -11.37
C ARG A 26 -5.27 6.22 -11.59
N ASP A 27 -6.06 5.43 -12.27
CA ASP A 27 -7.41 5.80 -12.71
C ASP A 27 -8.46 4.84 -12.15
N ALA A 28 -9.70 5.33 -12.05
CA ALA A 28 -10.82 4.59 -11.51
C ALA A 28 -11.08 3.27 -12.24
N ASP A 29 -10.99 3.25 -13.56
CA ASP A 29 -11.27 2.05 -14.37
C ASP A 29 -10.25 0.94 -14.12
N THR A 30 -8.98 1.31 -13.96
CA THR A 30 -7.89 0.37 -13.62
C THR A 30 -8.09 -0.19 -12.22
N ILE A 31 -8.42 0.67 -11.24
CA ILE A 31 -8.66 0.26 -9.85
C ILE A 31 -9.86 -0.68 -9.77
N ASP A 32 -10.98 -0.35 -10.43
CA ASP A 32 -12.16 -1.22 -10.49
C ASP A 32 -11.83 -2.60 -11.12
N ALA A 33 -11.07 -2.61 -12.21
CA ALA A 33 -10.68 -3.86 -12.84
C ALA A 33 -9.78 -4.71 -11.93
N MET A 34 -8.92 -4.09 -11.13
CA MET A 34 -8.07 -4.78 -10.14
C MET A 34 -8.89 -5.34 -8.97
N ILE A 35 -9.83 -4.56 -8.43
CA ILE A 35 -10.73 -5.02 -7.36
C ILE A 35 -11.53 -6.23 -7.85
N LEU A 36 -12.12 -6.14 -9.05
CA LEU A 36 -12.86 -7.24 -9.65
C LEU A 36 -11.97 -8.49 -9.83
N ALA A 37 -10.74 -8.32 -10.32
CA ALA A 37 -9.81 -9.42 -10.49
C ALA A 37 -9.50 -10.11 -9.14
N ALA A 38 -9.26 -9.33 -8.09
CA ALA A 38 -8.98 -9.85 -6.77
C ALA A 38 -10.21 -10.56 -6.15
N GLN A 39 -11.41 -10.00 -6.28
CA GLN A 39 -12.66 -10.60 -5.81
C GLN A 39 -13.02 -11.90 -6.56
N THR A 40 -12.56 -12.04 -7.80
CA THR A 40 -12.75 -13.26 -8.59
C THR A 40 -11.65 -14.32 -8.38
N GLY A 41 -10.82 -14.12 -7.35
CA GLY A 41 -9.87 -15.15 -6.88
C GLY A 41 -8.46 -15.03 -7.48
N HIS A 42 -8.14 -13.93 -8.17
CA HIS A 42 -6.80 -13.72 -8.71
C HIS A 42 -5.92 -13.01 -7.67
N LEU A 43 -4.66 -13.39 -7.60
CA LEU A 43 -3.65 -12.65 -6.85
C LEU A 43 -3.24 -11.41 -7.66
N VAL A 44 -3.55 -10.23 -7.13
CA VAL A 44 -3.27 -8.95 -7.81
C VAL A 44 -2.18 -8.18 -7.09
N TYR A 45 -1.14 -7.80 -7.83
CA TYR A 45 -0.11 -6.87 -7.37
C TYR A 45 -0.21 -5.57 -8.16
N THR A 46 -0.07 -4.46 -7.46
CA THR A 46 0.03 -3.14 -8.11
C THR A 46 0.99 -2.23 -7.36
N THR A 47 1.37 -1.13 -7.99
CA THR A 47 2.10 -0.05 -7.34
C THR A 47 1.26 1.22 -7.30
N ALA A 48 1.47 2.02 -6.25
CA ALA A 48 0.91 3.36 -6.11
C ALA A 48 2.01 4.30 -5.59
N HIS A 49 2.06 5.53 -6.09
CA HIS A 49 3.04 6.52 -5.62
C HIS A 49 2.53 7.18 -4.34
N THR A 50 2.82 6.56 -3.21
CA THR A 50 2.39 7.00 -1.88
C THR A 50 3.51 6.84 -0.86
N ASN A 51 3.47 7.64 0.21
CA ASN A 51 4.50 7.68 1.23
C ASN A 51 4.15 6.89 2.49
N SER A 52 2.90 6.47 2.64
CA SER A 52 2.42 5.77 3.82
C SER A 52 1.23 4.87 3.51
N VAL A 53 1.00 3.87 4.37
CA VAL A 53 -0.18 2.99 4.29
C VAL A 53 -1.49 3.79 4.34
N PRO A 54 -1.67 4.78 5.26
CA PRO A 54 -2.88 5.62 5.27
C PRO A 54 -3.11 6.38 3.96
N GLU A 55 -2.06 6.96 3.39
CA GLU A 55 -2.14 7.67 2.10
C GLU A 55 -2.52 6.72 0.97
N THR A 56 -1.99 5.50 0.96
CA THR A 56 -2.34 4.50 -0.07
C THR A 56 -3.83 4.21 -0.10
N LEU A 57 -4.45 3.99 1.06
CA LEU A 57 -5.89 3.70 1.16
C LEU A 57 -6.74 4.84 0.61
N THR A 58 -6.42 6.09 0.95
CA THR A 58 -7.19 7.24 0.46
C THR A 58 -6.94 7.47 -1.02
N ARG A 59 -5.70 7.37 -1.49
CA ARG A 59 -5.32 7.60 -2.88
C ARG A 59 -5.96 6.59 -3.86
N LEU A 60 -6.11 5.34 -3.45
CA LEU A 60 -6.76 4.32 -4.28
C LEU A 60 -8.26 4.56 -4.51
N VAL A 61 -8.91 5.41 -3.71
CA VAL A 61 -10.31 5.75 -3.90
C VAL A 61 -10.56 7.22 -4.32
N GLU A 62 -9.52 8.05 -4.32
CA GLU A 62 -9.60 9.44 -4.79
C GLU A 62 -10.12 9.60 -6.23
N PRO A 63 -9.77 8.73 -7.20
CA PRO A 63 -10.24 8.87 -8.58
C PRO A 63 -11.76 8.70 -8.73
N PHE A 64 -12.45 8.17 -7.70
CA PHE A 64 -13.91 7.99 -7.74
C PHE A 64 -14.66 9.23 -7.25
N PRO A 65 -15.92 9.43 -7.73
CA PRO A 65 -16.80 10.46 -7.20
C PRO A 65 -16.93 10.36 -5.67
N VAL A 66 -17.05 11.50 -4.99
CA VAL A 66 -17.11 11.54 -3.51
C VAL A 66 -18.21 10.63 -2.94
N SER A 67 -19.36 10.57 -3.62
CA SER A 67 -20.51 9.72 -3.23
C SER A 67 -20.24 8.23 -3.34
N GLU A 68 -19.22 7.81 -4.09
CA GLU A 68 -18.88 6.39 -4.30
C GLU A 68 -17.72 5.90 -3.43
N ARG A 69 -16.92 6.81 -2.87
CA ARG A 69 -15.64 6.49 -2.20
C ARG A 69 -15.78 5.49 -1.06
N GLU A 70 -16.82 5.59 -0.26
CA GLU A 70 -17.06 4.64 0.85
C GLU A 70 -17.34 3.24 0.33
N GLY A 71 -18.19 3.09 -0.67
CA GLY A 71 -18.45 1.80 -1.31
C GLY A 71 -17.23 1.21 -2.02
N ARG A 72 -16.44 2.06 -2.68
CA ARG A 72 -15.18 1.64 -3.34
C ARG A 72 -14.12 1.21 -2.33
N LEU A 73 -14.01 1.92 -1.21
CA LEU A 73 -13.14 1.53 -0.11
C LEU A 73 -13.54 0.16 0.46
N ALA A 74 -14.83 -0.07 0.70
CA ALA A 74 -15.31 -1.36 1.18
C ALA A 74 -14.94 -2.49 0.20
N GLY A 75 -15.20 -2.32 -1.09
CA GLY A 75 -14.82 -3.29 -2.12
C GLY A 75 -13.30 -3.54 -2.21
N LEU A 76 -12.48 -2.50 -2.02
CA LEU A 76 -11.03 -2.63 -1.94
C LEU A 76 -10.63 -3.43 -0.70
N LEU A 77 -11.16 -3.11 0.47
CA LEU A 77 -10.84 -3.76 1.74
C LEU A 77 -11.15 -5.25 1.72
N ASP A 78 -12.24 -5.68 1.06
CA ASP A 78 -12.62 -7.10 0.96
C ASP A 78 -11.48 -7.97 0.40
N SER A 79 -10.79 -7.46 -0.62
CA SER A 79 -9.71 -8.18 -1.30
C SER A 79 -8.31 -7.82 -0.83
N LEU A 80 -8.15 -6.70 -0.11
CA LEU A 80 -6.86 -6.19 0.32
C LEU A 80 -6.19 -7.13 1.34
N ARG A 81 -4.91 -7.43 1.15
CA ARG A 81 -4.13 -8.30 2.04
C ARG A 81 -2.96 -7.58 2.68
N LEU A 82 -2.24 -6.77 1.92
CA LEU A 82 -1.01 -6.12 2.40
C LEU A 82 -0.79 -4.82 1.64
N ILE A 83 -0.41 -3.78 2.36
CA ILE A 83 0.21 -2.58 1.80
C ILE A 83 1.62 -2.48 2.37
N VAL A 84 2.60 -2.29 1.49
CA VAL A 84 3.97 -1.95 1.87
C VAL A 84 4.35 -0.65 1.20
N THR A 85 4.78 0.32 1.97
CA THR A 85 5.41 1.53 1.48
C THR A 85 6.90 1.52 1.80
N GLN A 86 7.72 2.11 0.94
CA GLN A 86 9.16 2.06 1.06
C GLN A 86 9.77 3.42 0.79
N ARG A 87 10.77 3.79 1.60
CA ARG A 87 11.64 4.95 1.35
C ARG A 87 13.08 4.50 1.21
N LEU A 88 13.78 5.08 0.24
CA LEU A 88 15.21 4.89 0.08
C LEU A 88 15.95 5.99 0.85
N VAL A 89 16.51 5.63 1.99
CA VAL A 89 17.27 6.53 2.85
C VAL A 89 18.76 6.48 2.52
N ARG A 90 19.45 7.60 2.65
CA ARG A 90 20.90 7.67 2.40
C ARG A 90 21.66 7.11 3.60
N THR A 91 22.55 6.18 3.34
CA THR A 91 23.39 5.56 4.36
C THR A 91 24.74 6.28 4.51
N VAL A 92 25.41 6.09 5.65
CA VAL A 92 26.70 6.73 5.98
C VAL A 92 27.80 6.42 4.96
N ASP A 93 27.72 5.27 4.29
CA ASP A 93 28.66 4.86 3.23
C ASP A 93 28.29 5.43 1.83
N GLY A 94 27.34 6.38 1.78
CA GLY A 94 26.88 7.03 0.54
C GLY A 94 25.95 6.20 -0.33
N ARG A 95 25.58 4.99 0.11
CA ARG A 95 24.62 4.12 -0.56
C ARG A 95 23.18 4.46 -0.16
N ARG A 96 22.24 3.60 -0.53
CA ARG A 96 20.83 3.68 -0.12
C ARG A 96 20.40 2.40 0.57
N ALA A 97 19.58 2.55 1.60
CA ALA A 97 18.88 1.46 2.25
C ALA A 97 17.38 1.68 2.16
N ALA A 98 16.62 0.60 2.12
CA ALA A 98 15.16 0.68 2.14
C ALA A 98 14.68 0.68 3.59
N ALA A 99 13.93 1.72 3.97
CA ALA A 99 13.09 1.73 5.16
C ALA A 99 11.64 1.52 4.74
N ARG A 100 10.90 0.65 5.44
CA ARG A 100 9.57 0.22 5.05
C ARG A 100 8.56 0.49 6.15
N GLU A 101 7.36 0.84 5.72
CA GLU A 101 6.14 0.81 6.53
C GLU A 101 5.21 -0.22 5.91
N TYR A 102 4.53 -1.03 6.71
CA TYR A 102 3.53 -1.96 6.18
C TYR A 102 2.41 -2.25 7.17
N LEU A 103 1.28 -2.68 6.61
CA LEU A 103 0.15 -3.22 7.34
C LEU A 103 -0.41 -4.44 6.60
N HIS A 104 -0.51 -5.56 7.31
CA HIS A 104 -1.25 -6.73 6.87
C HIS A 104 -2.72 -6.58 7.30
N PHE A 105 -3.65 -6.86 6.38
CA PHE A 105 -5.08 -6.68 6.61
C PHE A 105 -5.73 -8.02 6.90
N THR A 106 -5.96 -8.32 8.16
CA THR A 106 -6.89 -9.38 8.58
C THR A 106 -8.31 -8.83 8.62
N GLN A 107 -9.30 -9.68 8.91
CA GLN A 107 -10.68 -9.23 8.99
C GLN A 107 -10.87 -8.10 10.02
N ALA A 108 -10.18 -8.17 11.15
CA ALA A 108 -10.28 -7.16 12.22
C ALA A 108 -9.82 -5.76 11.77
N GLU A 109 -8.74 -5.64 10.99
CA GLU A 109 -8.28 -4.36 10.44
C GLU A 109 -9.25 -3.82 9.39
N LYS A 110 -9.80 -4.73 8.54
CA LYS A 110 -10.79 -4.38 7.53
C LYS A 110 -12.08 -3.84 8.16
N ASP A 111 -12.61 -4.52 9.17
CA ASP A 111 -13.83 -4.12 9.88
C ASP A 111 -13.67 -2.74 10.52
N ARG A 112 -12.55 -2.50 11.22
CA ARG A 112 -12.25 -1.20 11.81
C ARG A 112 -12.17 -0.06 10.80
N LEU A 113 -11.65 -0.35 9.60
CA LEU A 113 -11.58 0.64 8.52
C LEU A 113 -12.92 0.86 7.84
N ALA A 114 -13.71 -0.21 7.66
CA ALA A 114 -15.04 -0.13 7.06
C ALA A 114 -16.06 0.59 7.94
N GLU A 115 -15.93 0.48 9.28
CA GLU A 115 -16.78 1.20 10.25
C GLU A 115 -16.44 2.70 10.34
N ALA A 116 -15.26 3.11 9.90
CA ALA A 116 -14.84 4.50 9.99
C ALA A 116 -15.41 5.35 8.84
N PRO A 117 -15.97 6.54 9.10
CA PRO A 117 -16.27 7.49 8.04
C PRO A 117 -15.02 7.75 7.17
N PHE A 118 -15.20 7.89 5.86
CA PHE A 118 -14.08 8.02 4.91
C PHE A 118 -13.03 9.07 5.35
N ARG A 119 -13.47 10.21 5.86
CA ARG A 119 -12.59 11.29 6.39
C ARG A 119 -11.69 10.84 7.55
N GLN A 120 -12.01 9.74 8.23
CA GLN A 120 -11.24 9.21 9.36
C GLN A 120 -10.39 8.00 8.99
N VAL A 121 -10.53 7.43 7.79
CA VAL A 121 -9.83 6.23 7.35
C VAL A 121 -8.31 6.38 7.49
N ALA A 122 -7.75 7.50 7.06
CA ALA A 122 -6.31 7.75 7.20
C ALA A 122 -5.84 7.76 8.67
N ARG A 123 -6.65 8.29 9.59
CA ARG A 123 -6.36 8.28 11.03
C ARG A 123 -6.41 6.86 11.59
N VAL A 124 -7.48 6.12 11.29
CA VAL A 124 -7.63 4.72 11.74
C VAL A 124 -6.52 3.84 11.18
N ALA A 125 -6.19 3.98 9.90
CA ALA A 125 -5.07 3.26 9.29
C ALA A 125 -3.73 3.54 9.97
N ARG A 126 -3.45 4.81 10.35
CA ARG A 126 -2.24 5.18 11.08
C ARG A 126 -2.18 4.52 12.47
N GLU A 127 -3.30 4.44 13.17
CA GLU A 127 -3.39 3.72 14.44
C GLU A 127 -3.14 2.23 14.26
N LEU A 128 -3.72 1.62 13.22
CA LEU A 128 -3.51 0.20 12.90
C LEU A 128 -2.05 -0.11 12.56
N VAL A 129 -1.40 0.74 11.76
CA VAL A 129 0.04 0.59 11.46
C VAL A 129 0.86 0.57 12.75
N ARG A 130 0.55 1.46 13.72
CA ARG A 130 1.27 1.50 15.00
C ARG A 130 1.01 0.28 15.88
N GLN A 131 -0.20 -0.27 15.86
CA GLN A 131 -0.64 -1.33 16.77
C GLN A 131 -0.38 -2.74 16.20
N LYS A 132 -0.53 -2.92 14.91
CA LYS A 132 -0.58 -4.23 14.22
C LYS A 132 0.35 -4.34 13.03
N GLY A 133 0.81 -3.22 12.49
CA GLY A 133 1.72 -3.14 11.37
C GLY A 133 3.17 -2.85 11.81
N ARG A 134 3.94 -2.33 10.86
CA ARG A 134 5.30 -1.86 11.09
C ARG A 134 5.40 -0.40 10.64
N PRO A 135 5.48 0.56 11.57
CA PRO A 135 5.74 1.96 11.22
C PRO A 135 7.12 2.15 10.59
N LEU A 136 7.24 3.12 9.68
CA LEU A 136 8.51 3.49 9.04
C LEU A 136 9.62 3.75 10.07
N THR A 137 9.26 4.36 11.20
CA THR A 137 10.20 4.70 12.28
C THR A 137 10.92 3.50 12.88
N VAL A 138 10.34 2.30 12.80
CA VAL A 138 10.97 1.06 13.30
C VAL A 138 12.17 0.68 12.42
N ASP A 139 12.01 0.73 11.10
CA ASP A 139 13.11 0.46 10.17
C ASP A 139 14.18 1.55 10.23
N LEU A 140 13.76 2.83 10.32
CA LEU A 140 14.70 3.94 10.48
C LEU A 140 15.57 3.77 11.74
N ARG A 141 14.95 3.40 12.87
CA ARG A 141 15.66 3.14 14.11
C ARG A 141 16.63 1.96 13.97
N ALA A 142 16.19 0.87 13.38
CA ALA A 142 17.05 -0.29 13.16
C ALA A 142 18.28 0.03 12.29
N LEU A 143 18.11 0.85 11.25
CA LEU A 143 19.22 1.33 10.42
C LEU A 143 20.16 2.26 11.18
N HIS A 144 19.62 3.13 12.03
CA HIS A 144 20.38 4.03 12.88
C HIS A 144 21.19 3.25 13.94
N ASP A 145 20.55 2.35 14.68
CA ASP A 145 21.19 1.54 15.73
C ASP A 145 22.28 0.61 15.15
N ALA A 146 22.13 0.22 13.88
CA ALA A 146 23.16 -0.52 13.14
C ALA A 146 24.29 0.38 12.59
N GLY A 147 24.31 1.68 12.91
CA GLY A 147 25.32 2.65 12.43
C GLY A 147 25.25 2.92 10.92
N ARG A 148 24.16 2.54 10.26
CA ARG A 148 23.99 2.70 8.80
C ARG A 148 23.33 4.03 8.44
N LEU A 149 22.65 4.67 9.38
CA LEU A 149 22.00 5.97 9.22
C LEU A 149 22.60 6.96 10.21
N SER A 150 22.97 8.16 9.76
CA SER A 150 23.46 9.21 10.64
C SER A 150 22.33 9.81 11.49
N ASP A 151 22.68 10.46 12.62
CA ASP A 151 21.71 11.18 13.46
C ASP A 151 20.91 12.21 12.64
N THR A 152 21.59 12.95 11.78
CA THR A 152 20.96 13.97 10.91
C THR A 152 19.93 13.37 9.99
N GLU A 153 20.28 12.27 9.28
CA GLU A 153 19.35 11.59 8.36
C GLU A 153 18.20 10.91 9.15
N PHE A 154 18.51 10.32 10.31
CA PHE A 154 17.48 9.72 11.16
C PHE A 154 16.45 10.74 11.62
N HIS A 155 16.88 11.90 12.12
CA HIS A 155 15.98 12.98 12.51
C HIS A 155 15.19 13.54 11.33
N HIS A 156 15.85 13.77 10.19
CA HIS A 156 15.21 14.24 8.97
C HIS A 156 14.07 13.30 8.54
N TYR A 157 14.34 12.00 8.38
CA TYR A 157 13.31 11.06 7.95
C TYR A 157 12.23 10.79 8.99
N ARG A 158 12.53 10.94 10.27
CA ARG A 158 11.54 10.84 11.35
C ARG A 158 10.56 12.02 11.30
N GLU A 159 11.03 13.22 11.05
CA GLU A 159 10.20 14.43 10.95
C GLU A 159 9.40 14.46 9.66
N VAL A 160 10.03 14.11 8.54
CA VAL A 160 9.38 14.01 7.23
C VAL A 160 8.38 12.85 7.19
N GLY A 161 8.57 11.79 8.00
CA GLY A 161 7.56 10.76 8.23
C GLY A 161 6.28 11.28 8.88
N THR A 162 6.32 12.49 9.46
CA THR A 162 5.19 13.23 10.00
C THR A 162 4.67 14.32 9.04
N GLN A 163 5.48 14.75 8.08
CA GLN A 163 5.10 15.73 7.04
C GLN A 163 5.22 15.09 5.66
N LEU A 164 4.24 15.34 4.80
CA LEU A 164 4.23 14.89 3.41
C LEU A 164 5.47 15.43 2.68
N ASP A 165 6.35 14.55 2.22
CA ASP A 165 7.50 14.95 1.40
C ASP A 165 7.05 15.15 -0.06
N PRO A 166 7.15 16.35 -0.63
CA PRO A 166 6.74 16.63 -2.00
C PRO A 166 7.66 16.04 -3.07
N LEU A 167 8.82 15.47 -2.71
CA LEU A 167 9.85 15.03 -3.68
C LEU A 167 10.23 13.54 -3.59
N GLY A 168 9.67 12.79 -2.67
CA GLY A 168 10.05 11.40 -2.41
C GLY A 168 8.96 10.39 -2.75
N GLY A 169 8.44 10.38 -3.97
CA GLY A 169 7.50 9.35 -4.43
C GLY A 169 8.08 7.95 -4.29
N VAL A 170 7.55 7.15 -3.37
CA VAL A 170 7.92 5.75 -3.18
C VAL A 170 6.75 4.88 -3.63
N ALA A 171 7.07 3.84 -4.38
CA ALA A 171 6.07 2.86 -4.80
C ALA A 171 5.46 2.16 -3.58
N ALA A 172 4.15 2.19 -3.45
CA ALA A 172 3.43 1.29 -2.58
C ALA A 172 3.15 -0.01 -3.34
N THR A 173 3.45 -1.12 -2.71
CA THR A 173 3.14 -2.44 -3.28
C THR A 173 1.99 -3.04 -2.48
N VAL A 174 0.90 -3.36 -3.16
CA VAL A 174 -0.23 -4.08 -2.58
C VAL A 174 -0.05 -5.56 -2.88
N HIS A 175 0.16 -6.35 -1.83
CA HIS A 175 0.34 -7.79 -1.93
C HIS A 175 -0.90 -8.53 -1.43
N ALA A 176 -1.43 -9.43 -2.24
CA ALA A 176 -2.30 -10.49 -1.77
C ALA A 176 -1.45 -11.77 -1.59
N ASN A 177 -1.36 -12.32 -0.39
CA ASN A 177 -0.69 -13.59 -0.15
C ASN A 177 -1.73 -14.71 -0.03
N PRO A 178 -1.78 -15.71 -0.93
CA PRO A 178 -2.49 -16.94 -0.63
C PRO A 178 -1.70 -17.65 0.48
N GLY A 179 -2.39 -18.04 1.55
CA GLY A 179 -1.77 -18.72 2.69
C GLY A 179 -0.81 -19.82 2.24
N ASP A 180 0.35 -19.85 2.84
CA ASP A 180 1.38 -20.84 2.61
C ASP A 180 0.86 -22.21 3.15
N PRO A 181 0.73 -23.26 2.32
CA PRO A 181 0.24 -24.55 2.78
C PRO A 181 1.38 -25.47 3.25
N HIS A 182 2.54 -24.95 3.61
CA HIS A 182 3.67 -25.75 4.06
C HIS A 182 4.12 -25.43 5.48
N ASP A 183 3.31 -25.86 6.46
CA ASP A 183 3.78 -26.36 7.74
C ASP A 183 3.08 -27.69 8.01
N GLY A 184 3.77 -28.75 7.62
CA GLY A 184 3.48 -30.13 7.89
C GLY A 184 4.78 -30.88 7.98
#